data_e67394a7714257adaf103acb13799548
#
_entry.id   e67394a7714257adaf103acb13799548
#
_cell.length_a   1.000
_cell.length_b   1.000
_cell.length_c   1.000
_cell.angle_alpha   90.00
_cell.angle_beta   90.00
_cell.angle_gamma   90.00
#
_symmetry.space_group_name_H-M   'P 1'
#
loop_
_entity.id
_entity.type
_entity.pdbx_description
1 polymer ?
#
loop_
_entity_poly.entity_id
_entity_poly.type
_entity_poly.pdbx_seq_one_letter_code
_entity_poly.pdbx_strand_id
1 'polypeptide(L)'
;VDMDQEQREHVTPWGEPRWLAAREEVFLAALDLHRAFFEAHPVQMAANLAIACDWLAGKRVDGNLVAPALESLCLVVPVVSATFASFPRMFAKAPRESIGYVLVDEGGQAQAAHVACAVWRARRTVIVGDPLQLEPVVTVPEGIESELARHYGVDTPWMPSWNSAQGLADLSSRFGTYLGTVPGDRLWVGCPLRLHRRCAPEMFRISNEVAYDGLMVFGTPARGDVPWPATAWYDVKATTSEGHWVDAEGQCLQTLIGDLLERGVAKDQ
;
A
#
# COMPACT_ATOMS: atom_id res chain seq x y z
N VAL A 1 9.97 31.06 -0.30
CA VAL A 1 10.78 30.56 0.83
C VAL A 1 11.81 29.66 0.22
N ASP A 2 13.09 30.07 0.26
CA ASP A 2 14.21 29.25 -0.20
C ASP A 2 14.50 28.15 0.84
N MET A 3 13.72 27.10 0.80
CA MET A 3 14.01 25.85 1.51
C MET A 3 14.85 24.96 0.59
N ASP A 4 15.87 24.30 1.14
CA ASP A 4 16.56 23.26 0.42
C ASP A 4 15.64 22.04 0.20
N GLN A 5 16.10 21.10 -0.62
CA GLN A 5 15.28 19.97 -1.03
C GLN A 5 14.93 19.04 0.14
N GLU A 6 15.86 18.83 1.07
CA GLU A 6 15.64 17.99 2.23
C GLU A 6 14.65 18.61 3.20
N GLN A 7 14.78 19.90 3.47
CA GLN A 7 13.83 20.66 4.30
C GLN A 7 12.40 20.63 3.72
N ARG A 8 12.24 20.67 2.39
CA ARG A 8 10.92 20.57 1.74
C ARG A 8 10.25 19.25 2.01
N GLU A 9 10.99 18.14 2.02
CA GLU A 9 10.45 16.81 2.30
C GLU A 9 9.97 16.67 3.76
N HIS A 10 10.64 17.34 4.70
CA HIS A 10 10.24 17.36 6.11
C HIS A 10 9.02 18.25 6.38
N VAL A 11 8.80 19.27 5.56
CA VAL A 11 7.64 20.18 5.70
C VAL A 11 6.42 19.56 5.04
N THR A 12 5.39 19.32 5.83
CA THR A 12 4.08 18.88 5.35
C THR A 12 3.09 20.05 5.44
N PRO A 13 2.88 20.85 4.37
CA PRO A 13 1.96 21.98 4.40
C PRO A 13 0.54 21.61 4.84
N TRP A 14 0.13 20.37 4.51
CA TRP A 14 -1.14 19.78 4.94
C TRP A 14 -1.12 19.26 6.37
N GLY A 15 0.03 19.25 7.06
CA GLY A 15 0.21 18.88 8.46
C GLY A 15 0.27 20.09 9.40
N GLU A 16 0.05 21.31 8.91
CA GLU A 16 0.00 22.51 9.72
C GLU A 16 -1.20 22.41 10.71
N PRO A 17 -1.00 22.65 12.04
CA PRO A 17 -2.01 22.36 13.06
C PRO A 17 -3.37 23.03 12.84
N ARG A 18 -3.37 24.29 12.36
CA ARG A 18 -4.62 25.01 12.06
C ARG A 18 -5.37 24.38 10.88
N TRP A 19 -4.61 23.93 9.85
CA TRP A 19 -5.18 23.24 8.72
C TRP A 19 -5.78 21.88 9.12
N LEU A 20 -5.09 21.13 9.99
CA LEU A 20 -5.59 19.87 10.53
C LEU A 20 -6.87 20.08 11.33
N ALA A 21 -6.87 21.07 12.25
CA ALA A 21 -8.06 21.40 13.04
C ALA A 21 -9.26 21.80 12.14
N ALA A 22 -9.05 22.63 11.13
CA ALA A 22 -10.10 22.99 10.19
C ALA A 22 -10.63 21.79 9.39
N ARG A 23 -9.78 20.83 9.02
CA ARG A 23 -10.20 19.58 8.37
C ARG A 23 -11.00 18.68 9.29
N GLU A 24 -10.64 18.60 10.58
CA GLU A 24 -11.38 17.86 11.59
C GLU A 24 -12.77 18.46 11.79
N GLU A 25 -12.89 19.78 11.88
CA GLU A 25 -14.19 20.48 11.96
C GLU A 25 -15.07 20.17 10.74
N VAL A 26 -14.51 20.24 9.53
CA VAL A 26 -15.25 19.87 8.30
C VAL A 26 -15.68 18.40 8.32
N PHE A 27 -14.84 17.51 8.80
CA PHE A 27 -15.18 16.10 8.92
C PHE A 27 -16.34 15.87 9.90
N LEU A 28 -16.30 16.49 11.07
CA LEU A 28 -17.38 16.39 12.06
C LEU A 28 -18.70 16.98 11.53
N ALA A 29 -18.62 18.15 10.89
CA ALA A 29 -19.80 18.77 10.26
C ALA A 29 -20.40 17.89 9.12
N ALA A 30 -19.53 17.18 8.37
CA ALA A 30 -20.00 16.23 7.36
C ALA A 30 -20.73 15.03 7.98
N LEU A 31 -20.25 14.50 9.11
CA LEU A 31 -20.92 13.44 9.86
C LEU A 31 -22.30 13.90 10.38
N ASP A 32 -22.39 15.12 10.90
CA ASP A 32 -23.67 15.69 11.34
C ASP A 32 -24.64 15.87 10.16
N LEU A 33 -24.13 16.28 8.99
CA LEU A 33 -24.94 16.37 7.78
C LEU A 33 -25.46 14.99 7.33
N HIS A 34 -24.62 13.95 7.36
CA HIS A 34 -25.02 12.58 7.06
C HIS A 34 -26.10 12.11 8.03
N ARG A 35 -25.92 12.37 9.34
CA ARG A 35 -26.91 12.04 10.36
C ARG A 35 -28.25 12.74 10.10
N ALA A 36 -28.24 14.05 9.84
CA ALA A 36 -29.44 14.80 9.53
C ALA A 36 -30.17 14.26 8.28
N PHE A 37 -29.41 13.82 7.27
CA PHE A 37 -29.97 13.19 6.07
C PHE A 37 -30.69 11.87 6.39
N PHE A 38 -30.11 11.03 7.25
CA PHE A 38 -30.74 9.79 7.74
C PHE A 38 -32.02 10.09 8.53
N GLU A 39 -32.00 11.09 9.41
CA GLU A 39 -33.15 11.50 10.22
C GLU A 39 -34.29 12.07 9.35
N ALA A 40 -33.95 12.72 8.23
CA ALA A 40 -34.94 13.24 7.29
C ALA A 40 -35.57 12.14 6.40
N HIS A 41 -34.88 11.03 6.14
CA HIS A 41 -35.31 9.97 5.23
C HIS A 41 -35.19 8.56 5.83
N PRO A 42 -35.70 8.30 7.06
CA PRO A 42 -35.37 7.09 7.82
C PRO A 42 -35.84 5.79 7.15
N VAL A 43 -37.00 5.80 6.53
CA VAL A 43 -37.56 4.59 5.89
C VAL A 43 -36.78 4.21 4.65
N GLN A 44 -36.43 5.17 3.80
CA GLN A 44 -35.70 4.95 2.57
C GLN A 44 -34.26 4.50 2.89
N MET A 45 -33.62 5.15 3.87
CA MET A 45 -32.28 4.82 4.27
C MET A 45 -32.19 3.44 4.92
N ALA A 46 -33.15 3.07 5.78
CA ALA A 46 -33.23 1.74 6.34
C ALA A 46 -33.40 0.66 5.26
N ALA A 47 -34.25 0.90 4.25
CA ALA A 47 -34.43 -0.02 3.13
C ALA A 47 -33.13 -0.17 2.30
N ASN A 48 -32.45 0.94 1.98
CA ASN A 48 -31.21 0.90 1.22
C ASN A 48 -30.10 0.17 2.01
N LEU A 49 -29.96 0.43 3.30
CA LEU A 49 -28.98 -0.26 4.15
C LEU A 49 -29.30 -1.76 4.28
N ALA A 50 -30.58 -2.15 4.37
CA ALA A 50 -30.96 -3.57 4.37
C ALA A 50 -30.52 -4.26 3.06
N ILE A 51 -30.69 -3.61 1.91
CA ILE A 51 -30.23 -4.10 0.61
C ILE A 51 -28.69 -4.19 0.60
N ALA A 52 -27.98 -3.20 1.14
CA ALA A 52 -26.53 -3.23 1.24
C ALA A 52 -26.04 -4.38 2.13
N CYS A 53 -26.69 -4.62 3.28
CA CYS A 53 -26.38 -5.75 4.15
C CYS A 53 -26.64 -7.10 3.45
N ASP A 54 -27.72 -7.24 2.74
CA ASP A 54 -28.03 -8.46 1.97
C ASP A 54 -27.00 -8.71 0.87
N TRP A 55 -26.59 -7.66 0.16
CA TRP A 55 -25.52 -7.73 -0.84
C TRP A 55 -24.17 -8.13 -0.23
N LEU A 56 -23.76 -7.51 0.88
CA LEU A 56 -22.51 -7.84 1.60
C LEU A 56 -22.55 -9.28 2.14
N ALA A 57 -23.71 -9.76 2.56
CA ALA A 57 -23.92 -11.17 2.96
C ALA A 57 -23.93 -12.16 1.79
N GLY A 58 -23.71 -11.70 0.55
CA GLY A 58 -23.68 -12.55 -0.65
C GLY A 58 -25.08 -12.99 -1.15
N LYS A 59 -26.16 -12.43 -0.61
CA LYS A 59 -27.51 -12.72 -1.08
C LYS A 59 -27.75 -12.15 -2.50
N ARG A 60 -28.72 -12.70 -3.18
CA ARG A 60 -29.08 -12.25 -4.53
C ARG A 60 -29.82 -10.90 -4.44
N VAL A 61 -29.18 -9.85 -4.93
CA VAL A 61 -29.73 -8.49 -5.04
C VAL A 61 -29.84 -8.11 -6.51
N ASP A 62 -30.88 -7.35 -6.88
CA ASP A 62 -31.01 -6.80 -8.23
C ASP A 62 -29.83 -5.84 -8.52
N GLY A 63 -29.22 -5.98 -9.69
CA GLY A 63 -28.09 -5.16 -10.11
C GLY A 63 -28.35 -3.65 -10.07
N ASN A 64 -29.57 -3.24 -10.39
CA ASN A 64 -29.98 -1.84 -10.38
C ASN A 64 -30.01 -1.22 -8.96
N LEU A 65 -30.12 -2.03 -7.92
CA LEU A 65 -30.15 -1.59 -6.53
C LEU A 65 -28.76 -1.53 -5.88
N VAL A 66 -27.74 -2.13 -6.48
CA VAL A 66 -26.41 -2.21 -5.90
C VAL A 66 -25.75 -0.83 -5.75
N ALA A 67 -25.81 0.02 -6.78
CA ALA A 67 -25.20 1.33 -6.73
C ALA A 67 -25.85 2.25 -5.67
N PRO A 68 -27.19 2.42 -5.63
CA PRO A 68 -27.85 3.21 -4.58
C PRO A 68 -27.62 2.66 -3.17
N ALA A 69 -27.58 1.33 -3.01
CA ALA A 69 -27.29 0.70 -1.73
C ALA A 69 -25.84 0.96 -1.28
N LEU A 70 -24.89 0.90 -2.22
CA LEU A 70 -23.48 1.21 -1.96
C LEU A 70 -23.30 2.68 -1.56
N GLU A 71 -23.96 3.61 -2.25
CA GLU A 71 -23.95 5.04 -1.92
C GLU A 71 -24.50 5.29 -0.51
N SER A 72 -25.62 4.64 -0.16
CA SER A 72 -26.21 4.74 1.18
C SER A 72 -25.31 4.14 2.25
N LEU A 73 -24.64 3.02 1.95
CA LEU A 73 -23.66 2.40 2.85
C LEU A 73 -22.48 3.34 3.11
N CYS A 74 -21.96 3.97 2.07
CA CYS A 74 -20.82 4.88 2.18
C CYS A 74 -21.09 6.13 3.03
N LEU A 75 -22.35 6.52 3.25
CA LEU A 75 -22.70 7.58 4.19
C LEU A 75 -22.45 7.15 5.66
N VAL A 76 -22.47 5.85 5.94
CA VAL A 76 -22.28 5.28 7.29
C VAL A 76 -20.89 4.68 7.44
N VAL A 77 -20.44 3.95 6.41
CA VAL A 77 -19.15 3.24 6.36
C VAL A 77 -18.43 3.69 5.08
N PRO A 78 -17.71 4.81 5.13
CA PRO A 78 -17.12 5.43 3.94
C PRO A 78 -15.93 4.65 3.36
N VAL A 79 -15.34 3.73 4.13
CA VAL A 79 -14.15 2.95 3.74
C VAL A 79 -14.43 1.47 3.88
N VAL A 80 -14.20 0.72 2.80
CA VAL A 80 -14.31 -0.74 2.77
C VAL A 80 -13.00 -1.31 2.24
N SER A 81 -12.44 -2.28 2.94
CA SER A 81 -11.22 -2.99 2.53
C SER A 81 -11.56 -4.35 1.92
N ALA A 82 -10.85 -4.72 0.86
CA ALA A 82 -10.96 -6.03 0.22
C ALA A 82 -9.63 -6.44 -0.40
N THR A 83 -9.36 -7.74 -0.45
CA THR A 83 -8.23 -8.27 -1.23
C THR A 83 -8.56 -8.29 -2.73
N PHE A 84 -7.56 -8.28 -3.59
CA PHE A 84 -7.75 -8.40 -5.04
C PHE A 84 -8.54 -9.66 -5.43
N ALA A 85 -8.32 -10.77 -4.73
CA ALA A 85 -9.06 -12.02 -4.96
C ALA A 85 -10.56 -11.92 -4.60
N SER A 86 -10.90 -11.12 -3.60
CA SER A 86 -12.28 -10.95 -3.12
C SER A 86 -13.04 -9.86 -3.87
N PHE A 87 -12.34 -8.82 -4.31
CA PHE A 87 -12.93 -7.62 -4.92
C PHE A 87 -13.84 -7.91 -6.11
N PRO A 88 -13.45 -8.72 -7.12
CA PRO A 88 -14.31 -9.01 -8.27
C PRO A 88 -15.64 -9.66 -7.89
N ARG A 89 -15.63 -10.54 -6.88
CA ARG A 89 -16.83 -11.21 -6.38
C ARG A 89 -17.70 -10.26 -5.55
N MET A 90 -17.06 -9.50 -4.65
CA MET A 90 -17.75 -8.57 -3.76
C MET A 90 -18.43 -7.45 -4.53
N PHE A 91 -17.80 -6.92 -5.54
CA PHE A 91 -18.31 -5.81 -6.35
C PHE A 91 -18.80 -6.24 -7.75
N ALA A 92 -19.13 -7.52 -7.95
CA ALA A 92 -19.47 -8.09 -9.26
C ALA A 92 -20.57 -7.31 -9.99
N LYS A 93 -21.57 -6.81 -9.26
CA LYS A 93 -22.72 -6.08 -9.80
C LYS A 93 -22.58 -4.55 -9.70
N ALA A 94 -21.51 -4.06 -9.10
CA ALA A 94 -21.24 -2.64 -9.04
C ALA A 94 -20.90 -2.13 -10.46
N PRO A 95 -21.61 -1.12 -10.97
CA PRO A 95 -21.37 -0.62 -12.32
C PRO A 95 -20.03 0.13 -12.42
N ARG A 96 -19.66 0.46 -13.66
CA ARG A 96 -18.52 1.33 -13.94
C ARG A 96 -18.66 2.65 -13.16
N GLU A 97 -17.52 3.12 -12.62
CA GLU A 97 -17.40 4.41 -11.92
C GLU A 97 -18.39 4.61 -10.76
N SER A 98 -18.88 3.50 -10.16
CA SER A 98 -19.78 3.54 -9.00
C SER A 98 -19.05 3.77 -7.67
N ILE A 99 -17.73 3.60 -7.64
CA ILE A 99 -16.89 3.83 -6.46
C ILE A 99 -16.15 5.15 -6.63
N GLY A 100 -16.23 6.04 -5.64
CA GLY A 100 -15.61 7.36 -5.71
C GLY A 100 -14.09 7.28 -5.81
N TYR A 101 -13.46 6.53 -4.90
CA TYR A 101 -12.03 6.29 -4.85
C TYR A 101 -11.71 4.82 -4.60
N VAL A 102 -10.71 4.32 -5.29
CA VAL A 102 -10.03 3.07 -4.95
C VAL A 102 -8.59 3.39 -4.61
N LEU A 103 -8.17 2.96 -3.42
CA LEU A 103 -6.78 3.05 -2.98
C LEU A 103 -6.21 1.65 -3.04
N VAL A 104 -5.20 1.46 -3.86
CA VAL A 104 -4.48 0.19 -4.02
C VAL A 104 -3.19 0.30 -3.23
N ASP A 105 -3.02 -0.53 -2.23
CA ASP A 105 -1.79 -0.67 -1.46
C ASP A 105 -0.96 -1.83 -2.01
N GLU A 106 0.36 -1.75 -1.87
CA GLU A 106 1.32 -2.73 -2.39
C GLU A 106 1.17 -2.97 -3.90
N GLY A 107 0.96 -1.88 -4.66
CA GLY A 107 0.75 -1.94 -6.12
C GLY A 107 1.94 -2.52 -6.89
N GLY A 108 3.16 -2.48 -6.32
CA GLY A 108 4.36 -3.11 -6.87
C GLY A 108 4.26 -4.63 -6.95
N GLN A 109 3.54 -5.25 -6.02
CA GLN A 109 3.35 -6.71 -5.96
C GLN A 109 2.09 -7.19 -6.70
N ALA A 110 1.29 -6.26 -7.22
CA ALA A 110 0.02 -6.58 -7.86
C ALA A 110 0.17 -6.66 -9.39
N GLN A 111 -0.31 -7.75 -9.99
CA GLN A 111 -0.52 -7.81 -11.43
C GLN A 111 -1.61 -6.82 -11.86
N ALA A 112 -1.42 -6.14 -12.98
CA ALA A 112 -2.39 -5.19 -13.52
C ALA A 112 -3.79 -5.81 -13.72
N ALA A 113 -3.87 -7.06 -14.14
CA ALA A 113 -5.11 -7.80 -14.35
C ALA A 113 -5.93 -7.93 -13.05
N HIS A 114 -5.26 -8.12 -11.90
CA HIS A 114 -5.94 -8.23 -10.59
C HIS A 114 -6.58 -6.91 -10.16
N VAL A 115 -5.98 -5.79 -10.52
CA VAL A 115 -6.45 -4.45 -10.15
C VAL A 115 -7.47 -3.90 -11.15
N ALA A 116 -7.48 -4.39 -12.39
CA ALA A 116 -8.32 -3.88 -13.48
C ALA A 116 -9.81 -3.78 -13.11
N CYS A 117 -10.35 -4.78 -12.39
CA CYS A 117 -11.74 -4.77 -11.94
C CYS A 117 -12.05 -3.63 -10.98
N ALA A 118 -11.10 -3.27 -10.12
CA ALA A 118 -11.25 -2.18 -9.15
C ALA A 118 -11.12 -0.82 -9.86
N VAL A 119 -10.11 -0.66 -10.71
CA VAL A 119 -9.88 0.54 -11.50
C VAL A 119 -11.10 0.87 -12.39
N TRP A 120 -11.68 -0.13 -13.04
CA TRP A 120 -12.87 0.06 -13.90
C TRP A 120 -14.09 0.58 -13.13
N ARG A 121 -14.22 0.21 -11.86
CA ARG A 121 -15.33 0.64 -11.00
C ARG A 121 -15.10 1.95 -10.28
N ALA A 122 -13.87 2.44 -10.29
CA ALA A 122 -13.49 3.67 -9.61
C ALA A 122 -13.64 4.90 -10.53
N ARG A 123 -14.06 6.01 -9.96
CA ARG A 123 -13.92 7.34 -10.61
C ARG A 123 -12.50 7.84 -10.54
N ARG A 124 -11.79 7.49 -9.45
CA ARG A 124 -10.37 7.83 -9.22
C ARG A 124 -9.67 6.66 -8.55
N THR A 125 -8.46 6.40 -9.02
CA THR A 125 -7.61 5.35 -8.43
C THR A 125 -6.29 5.97 -8.00
N VAL A 126 -5.84 5.61 -6.80
CA VAL A 126 -4.51 5.91 -6.29
C VAL A 126 -3.83 4.57 -6.06
N ILE A 127 -2.71 4.35 -6.71
CA ILE A 127 -1.90 3.14 -6.54
C ILE A 127 -0.65 3.54 -5.78
N VAL A 128 -0.42 2.87 -4.66
CA VAL A 128 0.70 3.09 -3.76
C VAL A 128 1.48 1.79 -3.67
N GLY A 129 2.78 1.87 -3.82
CA GLY A 129 3.67 0.73 -3.74
C GLY A 129 5.11 1.16 -3.99
N ASP A 130 5.99 0.20 -3.92
CA ASP A 130 7.41 0.40 -4.17
C ASP A 130 7.81 -0.50 -5.36
N PRO A 131 8.23 0.09 -6.48
CA PRO A 131 8.57 -0.68 -7.68
C PRO A 131 9.91 -1.44 -7.54
N LEU A 132 10.69 -1.17 -6.48
CA LEU A 132 11.97 -1.82 -6.21
C LEU A 132 11.86 -2.96 -5.17
N GLN A 133 10.68 -3.16 -4.59
CA GLN A 133 10.42 -4.30 -3.71
C GLN A 133 10.01 -5.53 -4.53
N LEU A 134 9.19 -6.41 -3.93
CA LEU A 134 8.79 -7.65 -4.57
C LEU A 134 7.97 -7.41 -5.83
N GLU A 135 8.33 -8.06 -6.90
CA GLU A 135 7.58 -8.08 -8.15
C GLU A 135 6.31 -8.96 -8.04
N PRO A 136 5.33 -8.78 -8.93
CA PRO A 136 4.16 -9.65 -8.98
C PRO A 136 4.54 -11.10 -9.23
N VAL A 137 3.95 -12.04 -8.48
CA VAL A 137 4.13 -13.46 -8.73
C VAL A 137 3.34 -13.83 -9.99
N VAL A 138 4.05 -14.19 -11.06
CA VAL A 138 3.46 -14.68 -12.32
C VAL A 138 3.68 -16.18 -12.43
N THR A 139 2.60 -16.94 -12.51
CA THR A 139 2.65 -18.40 -12.61
C THR A 139 2.59 -18.92 -14.04
N VAL A 140 2.26 -18.06 -15.01
CA VAL A 140 2.25 -18.39 -16.43
C VAL A 140 3.68 -18.35 -16.97
N PRO A 141 4.15 -19.39 -17.64
CA PRO A 141 5.47 -19.35 -18.29
C PRO A 141 5.56 -18.21 -19.31
N GLU A 142 6.68 -17.49 -19.30
CA GLU A 142 6.92 -16.30 -20.15
C GLU A 142 6.67 -16.57 -21.64
N GLY A 143 7.04 -17.75 -22.14
CA GLY A 143 6.78 -18.13 -23.53
C GLY A 143 5.31 -18.20 -23.90
N ILE A 144 4.45 -18.68 -22.97
CA ILE A 144 2.99 -18.72 -23.16
C ILE A 144 2.42 -17.31 -23.09
N GLU A 145 2.88 -16.52 -22.14
CA GLU A 145 2.45 -15.13 -21.98
C GLU A 145 2.78 -14.32 -23.24
N SER A 146 3.99 -14.44 -23.77
CA SER A 146 4.43 -13.78 -25.00
C SER A 146 3.61 -14.21 -26.23
N GLU A 147 3.23 -15.49 -26.33
CA GLU A 147 2.35 -15.96 -27.38
C GLU A 147 0.94 -15.39 -27.30
N LEU A 148 0.37 -15.35 -26.09
CA LEU A 148 -0.94 -14.73 -25.85
C LEU A 148 -0.91 -13.24 -26.15
N ALA A 149 0.11 -12.52 -25.70
CA ALA A 149 0.29 -11.10 -25.97
C ALA A 149 0.33 -10.83 -27.48
N ARG A 150 1.12 -11.58 -28.22
CA ARG A 150 1.19 -11.48 -29.68
C ARG A 150 -0.16 -11.82 -30.34
N HIS A 151 -0.86 -12.86 -29.89
CA HIS A 151 -2.14 -13.28 -30.46
C HIS A 151 -3.23 -12.22 -30.27
N TYR A 152 -3.25 -11.57 -29.11
CA TYR A 152 -4.24 -10.53 -28.79
C TYR A 152 -3.79 -9.10 -29.07
N GLY A 153 -2.57 -8.91 -29.57
CA GLY A 153 -2.02 -7.57 -29.86
C GLY A 153 -1.78 -6.73 -28.60
N VAL A 154 -1.31 -7.38 -27.52
CA VAL A 154 -1.02 -6.73 -26.23
C VAL A 154 0.46 -6.31 -26.23
N ASP A 155 0.71 -5.04 -25.98
CA ASP A 155 2.08 -4.51 -25.89
C ASP A 155 2.77 -4.94 -24.59
N THR A 156 4.09 -5.07 -24.65
CA THR A 156 4.95 -5.51 -23.53
C THR A 156 4.66 -4.83 -22.19
N PRO A 157 4.46 -3.51 -22.09
CA PRO A 157 4.18 -2.86 -20.80
C PRO A 157 2.93 -3.37 -20.09
N TRP A 158 2.02 -4.04 -20.78
CA TRP A 158 0.79 -4.60 -20.21
C TRP A 158 0.92 -6.06 -19.81
N MET A 159 2.06 -6.68 -20.07
CA MET A 159 2.30 -8.08 -19.71
C MET A 159 2.62 -8.19 -18.20
N PRO A 160 1.99 -9.13 -17.48
CA PRO A 160 2.19 -9.31 -16.04
C PRO A 160 3.64 -9.60 -15.62
N SER A 161 4.41 -10.29 -16.45
CA SER A 161 5.83 -10.57 -16.20
C SER A 161 6.76 -9.36 -16.39
N TRP A 162 6.27 -8.28 -17.02
CA TRP A 162 7.06 -7.10 -17.34
C TRP A 162 6.69 -5.88 -16.51
N ASN A 163 5.49 -5.86 -15.93
CA ASN A 163 5.05 -4.69 -15.21
C ASN A 163 4.03 -5.01 -14.12
N SER A 164 4.11 -4.25 -13.04
CA SER A 164 3.14 -4.27 -11.96
C SER A 164 2.03 -3.23 -12.18
N ALA A 165 1.00 -3.29 -11.33
CA ALA A 165 -0.01 -2.23 -11.27
C ALA A 165 0.60 -0.88 -10.90
N GLN A 166 1.63 -0.85 -10.04
CA GLN A 166 2.39 0.34 -9.70
C GLN A 166 3.12 0.89 -10.92
N GLY A 167 3.85 0.07 -11.66
CA GLY A 167 4.59 0.52 -12.83
C GLY A 167 3.68 1.10 -13.91
N LEU A 168 2.48 0.53 -14.13
CA LEU A 168 1.49 1.12 -15.04
C LEU A 168 0.94 2.47 -14.55
N ALA A 169 0.75 2.62 -13.23
CA ALA A 169 0.35 3.89 -12.64
C ALA A 169 1.46 4.94 -12.78
N ASP A 170 2.71 4.54 -12.56
CA ASP A 170 3.88 5.41 -12.73
C ASP A 170 4.00 5.91 -14.18
N LEU A 171 3.82 5.04 -15.17
CA LEU A 171 3.80 5.44 -16.59
C LEU A 171 2.68 6.44 -16.92
N SER A 172 1.59 6.42 -16.17
CA SER A 172 0.48 7.37 -16.32
C SER A 172 0.74 8.71 -15.61
N SER A 173 1.75 8.78 -14.74
CA SER A 173 2.07 9.97 -13.96
C SER A 173 2.87 10.97 -14.77
N ARG A 174 2.39 12.23 -14.80
CA ARG A 174 3.09 13.33 -15.49
C ARG A 174 4.34 13.81 -14.73
N PHE A 175 4.34 13.66 -13.42
CA PHE A 175 5.41 14.13 -12.53
C PHE A 175 6.04 12.95 -11.83
N GLY A 176 7.35 12.95 -11.73
CA GLY A 176 8.10 11.86 -11.13
C GLY A 176 9.61 12.08 -11.19
N THR A 177 10.35 11.04 -10.94
CA THR A 177 11.80 11.01 -11.07
C THR A 177 12.27 9.70 -11.67
N TYR A 178 13.53 9.64 -12.08
CA TYR A 178 14.17 8.41 -12.53
C TYR A 178 15.06 7.87 -11.42
N LEU A 179 14.90 6.58 -11.11
CA LEU A 179 15.83 5.79 -10.32
C LEU A 179 16.82 5.08 -11.26
N GLY A 180 18.04 4.87 -10.81
CA GLY A 180 19.12 4.26 -11.58
C GLY A 180 20.05 5.29 -12.22
N THR A 181 21.34 5.00 -12.13
CA THR A 181 22.42 5.87 -12.65
C THR A 181 22.83 5.53 -14.08
N VAL A 182 22.52 4.31 -14.53
CA VAL A 182 22.93 3.81 -15.86
C VAL A 182 21.93 4.31 -16.92
N PRO A 183 22.39 5.06 -17.94
CA PRO A 183 21.54 5.45 -19.05
C PRO A 183 20.97 4.22 -19.77
N GLY A 184 19.64 4.16 -19.92
CA GLY A 184 18.93 3.03 -20.55
C GLY A 184 18.36 2.00 -19.56
N ASP A 185 18.80 2.04 -18.30
CA ASP A 185 18.30 1.17 -17.22
C ASP A 185 17.67 2.01 -16.08
N ARG A 186 17.03 3.10 -16.45
CA ARG A 186 16.38 4.01 -15.50
C ARG A 186 14.91 3.68 -15.35
N LEU A 187 14.50 3.45 -14.12
CA LEU A 187 13.10 3.24 -13.75
C LEU A 187 12.40 4.59 -13.50
N TRP A 188 11.33 4.87 -14.24
CA TRP A 188 10.47 6.01 -13.97
C TRP A 188 9.56 5.72 -12.77
N VAL A 189 9.56 6.61 -11.78
CA VAL A 189 8.69 6.55 -10.59
C VAL A 189 7.84 7.79 -10.53
N GLY A 190 6.53 7.61 -10.61
CA GLY A 190 5.56 8.69 -10.55
C GLY A 190 5.27 9.13 -9.11
N CYS A 191 5.25 10.44 -8.86
CA CYS A 191 4.92 11.03 -7.57
C CYS A 191 5.64 10.39 -6.36
N PRO A 192 6.98 10.29 -6.36
CA PRO A 192 7.73 9.57 -5.34
C PRO A 192 7.53 10.17 -3.95
N LEU A 193 7.25 9.32 -2.95
CA LEU A 193 7.20 9.68 -1.55
C LEU A 193 8.60 9.41 -0.95
N ARG A 194 9.39 10.46 -0.81
CA ARG A 194 10.80 10.35 -0.47
C ARG A 194 11.10 10.31 1.02
N LEU A 195 10.20 10.81 1.86
CA LEU A 195 10.42 10.87 3.30
C LEU A 195 10.17 9.52 3.96
N HIS A 196 11.25 8.89 4.42
CA HIS A 196 11.21 7.59 5.11
C HIS A 196 11.01 7.76 6.62
N ARG A 197 9.98 7.12 7.19
CA ARG A 197 9.60 7.26 8.62
C ARG A 197 9.48 5.92 9.35
N ARG A 198 10.07 4.86 8.84
CA ARG A 198 9.89 3.50 9.42
C ARG A 198 11.15 2.97 10.11
N CYS A 199 12.28 2.96 9.41
CA CYS A 199 13.48 2.26 9.86
C CYS A 199 14.39 3.12 10.72
N ALA A 200 15.27 2.45 11.49
CA ALA A 200 16.39 3.08 12.17
C ALA A 200 17.41 3.63 11.15
N PRO A 201 18.29 4.58 11.56
CA PRO A 201 19.21 5.25 10.63
C PRO A 201 20.10 4.29 9.84
N GLU A 202 20.60 3.23 10.47
CA GLU A 202 21.50 2.26 9.85
C GLU A 202 20.82 1.46 8.74
N MET A 203 19.60 0.97 9.00
CA MET A 203 18.81 0.25 8.02
C MET A 203 18.40 1.16 6.87
N PHE A 204 17.98 2.39 7.19
CA PHE A 204 17.65 3.39 6.19
C PHE A 204 18.80 3.69 5.26
N ARG A 205 20.02 3.93 5.81
CA ARG A 205 21.20 4.27 5.02
C ARG A 205 21.54 3.16 4.02
N ILE A 206 21.55 1.90 4.47
CA ILE A 206 21.84 0.75 3.59
C ILE A 206 20.81 0.67 2.46
N SER A 207 19.54 0.70 2.78
CA SER A 207 18.47 0.61 1.78
C SER A 207 18.53 1.78 0.79
N ASN A 208 18.78 2.99 1.28
CA ASN A 208 18.84 4.20 0.47
C ASN A 208 20.00 4.16 -0.54
N GLU A 209 21.18 3.73 -0.09
CA GLU A 209 22.36 3.60 -0.96
C GLU A 209 22.22 2.46 -1.98
N VAL A 210 21.69 1.31 -1.56
CA VAL A 210 21.64 0.10 -2.41
C VAL A 210 20.51 0.15 -3.42
N ALA A 211 19.33 0.66 -3.04
CA ALA A 211 18.11 0.55 -3.86
C ALA A 211 17.61 1.90 -4.41
N TYR A 212 17.84 3.00 -3.71
CA TYR A 212 17.18 4.28 -4.05
C TYR A 212 18.16 5.38 -4.48
N ASP A 213 19.39 5.06 -4.83
CA ASP A 213 20.41 6.02 -5.31
C ASP A 213 20.63 7.22 -4.36
N GLY A 214 20.43 7.05 -3.06
CA GLY A 214 20.49 8.14 -2.09
C GLY A 214 19.34 9.15 -2.17
N LEU A 215 18.28 8.90 -2.91
CA LEU A 215 17.19 9.85 -3.15
C LEU A 215 16.19 9.98 -2.00
N MET A 216 16.15 9.00 -1.09
CA MET A 216 15.25 9.04 0.06
C MET A 216 15.77 9.98 1.14
N VAL A 217 14.87 10.58 1.89
CA VAL A 217 15.15 11.49 3.00
C VAL A 217 14.81 10.82 4.32
N PHE A 218 15.72 10.85 5.28
CA PHE A 218 15.50 10.27 6.59
C PHE A 218 14.57 11.16 7.44
N GLY A 219 13.45 10.62 7.90
CA GLY A 219 12.45 11.35 8.68
C GLY A 219 11.91 10.58 9.89
N THR A 220 12.57 9.48 10.28
CA THR A 220 12.17 8.74 11.48
C THR A 220 12.55 9.52 12.73
N PRO A 221 11.62 9.81 13.65
CA PRO A 221 11.95 10.48 14.91
C PRO A 221 13.00 9.68 15.68
N ALA A 222 13.89 10.40 16.37
CA ALA A 222 14.85 9.75 17.26
C ALA A 222 14.07 8.94 18.31
N ARG A 223 14.39 7.67 18.43
CA ARG A 223 13.93 6.85 19.55
C ARG A 223 14.75 7.25 20.77
N GLY A 224 14.12 7.29 21.94
CA GLY A 224 14.83 7.45 23.21
C GLY A 224 15.86 6.34 23.41
N ASP A 225 16.58 6.38 24.54
CA ASP A 225 17.55 5.34 24.87
C ASP A 225 16.91 3.95 24.77
N VAL A 226 17.31 3.21 23.75
CA VAL A 226 16.93 1.81 23.58
C VAL A 226 18.03 0.93 24.16
N PRO A 227 17.70 -0.11 24.91
CA PRO A 227 18.67 -1.00 25.53
C PRO A 227 19.35 -1.94 24.52
N TRP A 228 19.09 -1.75 23.24
CA TRP A 228 19.66 -2.55 22.17
C TRP A 228 21.11 -2.15 21.90
N PRO A 229 21.99 -3.12 21.68
CA PRO A 229 23.32 -2.84 21.16
C PRO A 229 23.22 -2.22 19.75
N ALA A 230 24.30 -1.62 19.29
CA ALA A 230 24.42 -1.21 17.89
C ALA A 230 24.13 -2.39 16.95
N THR A 231 23.61 -2.11 15.76
CA THR A 231 23.42 -3.14 14.72
C THR A 231 24.73 -3.88 14.49
N ALA A 232 24.72 -5.19 14.61
CA ALA A 232 25.90 -6.03 14.50
C ALA A 232 25.62 -7.29 13.67
N TRP A 233 26.64 -7.77 13.01
CA TRP A 233 26.63 -9.06 12.33
C TRP A 233 27.42 -10.07 13.17
N TYR A 234 26.81 -11.20 13.50
CA TYR A 234 27.44 -12.29 14.22
C TYR A 234 27.77 -13.42 13.23
N ASP A 235 29.05 -13.57 12.91
CA ASP A 235 29.53 -14.66 12.04
C ASP A 235 29.70 -15.93 12.87
N VAL A 236 28.65 -16.74 12.96
CA VAL A 236 28.64 -18.00 13.72
C VAL A 236 29.22 -19.12 12.86
N LYS A 237 30.36 -19.67 13.25
CA LYS A 237 30.97 -20.81 12.58
C LYS A 237 30.28 -22.09 13.00
N ALA A 238 29.60 -22.72 12.07
CA ALA A 238 28.94 -24.02 12.25
C ALA A 238 29.43 -25.02 11.20
N THR A 239 29.61 -26.25 11.60
CA THR A 239 30.06 -27.35 10.72
C THR A 239 28.96 -28.36 10.43
N THR A 240 27.83 -28.27 11.15
CA THR A 240 26.71 -29.19 11.06
C THR A 240 25.38 -28.46 11.10
N SER A 241 24.40 -28.98 10.35
CA SER A 241 23.01 -28.51 10.38
C SER A 241 22.07 -29.72 10.33
N GLU A 242 20.91 -29.60 10.93
CA GLU A 242 19.82 -30.54 10.83
C GLU A 242 18.65 -29.86 10.08
N GLY A 243 18.56 -30.15 8.78
CA GLY A 243 17.66 -29.41 7.88
C GLY A 243 18.04 -27.93 7.82
N HIS A 244 17.11 -27.06 8.24
CA HIS A 244 17.32 -25.61 8.34
C HIS A 244 17.79 -25.15 9.73
N TRP A 245 17.98 -26.05 10.67
CA TRP A 245 18.44 -25.74 12.02
C TRP A 245 19.94 -25.87 12.14
N VAL A 246 20.58 -24.82 12.68
CA VAL A 246 22.00 -24.76 12.98
C VAL A 246 22.16 -24.54 14.49
N ASP A 247 22.60 -25.55 15.22
CA ASP A 247 22.64 -25.52 16.69
C ASP A 247 23.52 -24.40 17.26
N ALA A 248 24.65 -24.13 16.63
CA ALA A 248 25.53 -23.04 17.02
C ALA A 248 24.88 -21.64 16.88
N GLU A 249 24.06 -21.44 15.86
CA GLU A 249 23.30 -20.19 15.69
C GLU A 249 22.20 -20.09 16.76
N GLY A 250 21.51 -21.21 17.07
CA GLY A 250 20.53 -21.26 18.14
C GLY A 250 21.11 -20.92 19.50
N GLN A 251 22.31 -21.42 19.84
CA GLN A 251 23.02 -21.10 21.07
C GLN A 251 23.45 -19.63 21.12
N CYS A 252 23.96 -19.09 20.01
CA CYS A 252 24.30 -17.68 19.91
C CYS A 252 23.07 -16.79 20.14
N LEU A 253 21.97 -17.10 19.49
CA LEU A 253 20.71 -16.38 19.67
C LEU A 253 20.20 -16.44 21.12
N GLN A 254 20.29 -17.60 21.76
CA GLN A 254 19.89 -17.78 23.16
C GLN A 254 20.73 -16.89 24.10
N THR A 255 22.02 -16.79 23.85
CA THR A 255 22.93 -15.90 24.61
C THR A 255 22.54 -14.45 24.44
N LEU A 256 22.32 -14.02 23.18
CA LEU A 256 21.90 -12.64 22.87
C LEU A 256 20.56 -12.27 23.53
N ILE A 257 19.59 -13.18 23.51
CA ILE A 257 18.31 -12.97 24.20
C ILE A 257 18.52 -12.85 25.70
N GLY A 258 19.37 -13.69 26.30
CA GLY A 258 19.71 -13.61 27.72
C GLY A 258 20.30 -12.23 28.07
N ASP A 259 21.28 -11.75 27.33
CA ASP A 259 21.89 -10.43 27.52
C ASP A 259 20.87 -9.27 27.41
N LEU A 260 19.92 -9.38 26.48
CA LEU A 260 18.85 -8.37 26.32
C LEU A 260 17.90 -8.36 27.52
N LEU A 261 17.50 -9.52 28.02
CA LEU A 261 16.65 -9.63 29.21
C LEU A 261 17.36 -9.08 30.45
N GLU A 262 18.67 -9.33 30.62
CA GLU A 262 19.47 -8.76 31.69
C GLU A 262 19.59 -7.24 31.62
N ARG A 263 19.57 -6.67 30.42
CA ARG A 263 19.53 -5.22 30.18
C ARG A 263 18.14 -4.60 30.39
N GLY A 264 17.13 -5.40 30.74
CA GLY A 264 15.79 -4.92 31.06
C GLY A 264 14.85 -4.80 29.88
N VAL A 265 15.16 -5.43 28.73
CA VAL A 265 14.21 -5.54 27.62
C VAL A 265 13.05 -6.46 28.04
N ALA A 266 11.83 -5.97 27.99
CA ALA A 266 10.66 -6.75 28.33
C ALA A 266 10.38 -7.84 27.25
N LYS A 267 9.79 -8.98 27.67
CA LYS A 267 9.52 -10.12 26.77
C LYS A 267 8.47 -9.84 25.68
N ASP A 268 7.76 -8.74 25.81
CA ASP A 268 6.70 -8.27 24.92
C ASP A 268 7.12 -7.08 24.05
N GLN A 269 8.39 -6.72 24.08
CA GLN A 269 9.05 -5.75 23.22
C GLN A 269 9.89 -6.45 22.14
#